data_31c68ea7b28648f82702559e26f84e91
#
_entry.id   31c68ea7b28648f82702559e26f84e91
#
_cell.length_a   1.000
_cell.length_b   1.000
_cell.length_c   1.000
_cell.angle_alpha   90.00
_cell.angle_beta   90.00
_cell.angle_gamma   90.00
#
_symmetry.space_group_name_H-M   'P 1'
#
loop_
_entity.id
_entity.type
_entity.pdbx_description
1 polymer ?
#
loop_
_entity_poly.entity_id
_entity_poly.type
_entity_poly.pdbx_seq_one_letter_code
_entity_poly.pdbx_strand_id
1 'polypeptide(L)'
;MKKHTYLIVDTETTRNQTVADFGAVIMTRNGNIIEQFGAMVGGHFGKMPLFSDPTANPNDFWSEQSAKRRAKHYDDMLECGERSISTPALINKWLERVCGQHDPVLTAYNIAFDFGKCRNTNINLGIFGSRFCLMKAAKRHFVNEDYMQFCVENGRLTPTGLASTTADSMATYIVGNELAPDPHTALEDARDYEAII
;
A
#
# COMPACT_ATOMS: atom_id res chain seq x y z
N MET A 1 -22.27 17.10 11.24
CA MET A 1 -21.43 16.64 10.12
C MET A 1 -21.04 15.19 10.39
N LYS A 2 -21.37 14.24 9.49
CA LYS A 2 -20.81 12.88 9.56
C LYS A 2 -19.29 13.00 9.54
N LYS A 3 -18.60 12.44 10.53
CA LYS A 3 -17.13 12.33 10.49
C LYS A 3 -16.81 11.35 9.37
N HIS A 4 -16.26 11.85 8.26
CA HIS A 4 -15.79 10.97 7.20
C HIS A 4 -14.54 10.25 7.72
N THR A 5 -14.62 8.93 7.74
CA THR A 5 -13.48 8.05 7.96
C THR A 5 -13.03 7.48 6.62
N TYR A 6 -11.76 7.15 6.52
CA TYR A 6 -11.16 6.57 5.33
C TYR A 6 -10.58 5.21 5.69
N LEU A 7 -10.74 4.25 4.82
CA LEU A 7 -10.02 2.98 4.86
C LEU A 7 -9.00 3.01 3.73
N ILE A 8 -7.74 3.09 4.09
CA ILE A 8 -6.61 3.03 3.16
C ILE A 8 -6.15 1.58 3.12
N VAL A 9 -6.04 1.01 1.93
CA VAL A 9 -5.61 -0.38 1.72
C VAL A 9 -4.42 -0.39 0.76
N ASP A 10 -3.40 -1.11 1.15
CA ASP A 10 -2.30 -1.49 0.26
C ASP A 10 -2.10 -3.00 0.22
N THR A 11 -1.55 -3.52 -0.87
CA THR A 11 -1.33 -4.95 -1.07
C THR A 11 0.00 -5.25 -1.71
N GLU A 12 0.75 -6.16 -1.10
CA GLU A 12 1.89 -6.76 -1.73
C GLU A 12 1.53 -8.11 -2.37
N THR A 13 2.02 -8.33 -3.58
CA THR A 13 1.47 -9.40 -4.41
C THR A 13 2.51 -10.46 -4.83
N THR A 14 2.03 -11.64 -5.13
CA THR A 14 2.80 -12.71 -5.75
C THR A 14 2.88 -12.53 -7.27
N ARG A 15 3.77 -13.29 -7.93
CA ARG A 15 3.82 -13.37 -9.40
C ARG A 15 2.49 -13.80 -10.02
N ASN A 16 1.68 -14.57 -9.31
CA ASN A 16 0.36 -15.03 -9.77
C ASN A 16 -0.74 -13.98 -9.58
N GLN A 17 -0.36 -12.74 -9.28
CA GLN A 17 -1.31 -11.63 -9.13
C GLN A 17 -2.30 -11.82 -7.96
N THR A 18 -1.88 -12.56 -6.93
CA THR A 18 -2.63 -12.72 -5.67
C THR A 18 -1.97 -11.94 -4.55
N VAL A 19 -2.73 -11.55 -3.54
CA VAL A 19 -2.23 -10.82 -2.38
C VAL A 19 -1.41 -11.77 -1.50
N ALA A 20 -0.20 -11.38 -1.18
CA ALA A 20 0.69 -12.07 -0.25
C ALA A 20 0.73 -11.38 1.12
N ASP A 21 0.74 -10.04 1.14
CA ASP A 21 0.60 -9.22 2.34
C ASP A 21 -0.54 -8.22 2.13
N PHE A 22 -1.37 -8.07 3.15
CA PHE A 22 -2.52 -7.17 3.15
C PHE A 22 -2.37 -6.18 4.29
N GLY A 23 -2.39 -4.90 3.95
CA GLY A 23 -2.35 -3.79 4.89
C GLY A 23 -3.59 -2.91 4.79
N ALA A 24 -4.08 -2.45 5.93
CA ALA A 24 -5.21 -1.55 5.98
C ALA A 24 -5.16 -0.62 7.19
N VAL A 25 -5.47 0.66 6.97
CA VAL A 25 -5.52 1.69 8.00
C VAL A 25 -6.85 2.41 7.95
N ILE A 26 -7.54 2.47 9.08
CA ILE A 26 -8.73 3.32 9.24
C ILE A 26 -8.31 4.61 9.93
N MET A 27 -8.60 5.72 9.29
CA MET A 27 -8.27 7.03 9.82
C MET A 27 -9.38 8.05 9.65
N THR A 28 -9.33 9.09 10.47
CA THR A 28 -10.17 10.27 10.30
C THR A 28 -9.56 11.21 9.25
N ARG A 29 -10.36 12.15 8.75
CA ARG A 29 -9.87 13.21 7.85
C ARG A 29 -8.71 14.04 8.42
N ASN A 30 -8.55 14.07 9.74
CA ASN A 30 -7.49 14.85 10.38
C ASN A 30 -6.22 14.03 10.64
N GLY A 31 -6.06 12.88 10.00
CA GLY A 31 -4.88 12.04 10.13
C GLY A 31 -4.83 11.14 11.38
N ASN A 32 -5.86 11.15 12.23
CA ASN A 32 -5.86 10.27 13.40
C ASN A 32 -6.20 8.84 13.01
N ILE A 33 -5.29 7.92 13.22
CA ILE A 33 -5.51 6.48 13.03
C ILE A 33 -6.47 5.98 14.11
N ILE A 34 -7.55 5.33 13.69
CA ILE A 34 -8.56 4.71 14.55
C ILE A 34 -8.20 3.25 14.80
N GLU A 35 -7.86 2.54 13.73
CA GLU A 35 -7.53 1.12 13.74
C GLU A 35 -6.66 0.78 12.54
N GLN A 36 -5.83 -0.25 12.67
CA GLN A 36 -5.01 -0.76 11.59
C GLN A 36 -4.99 -2.28 11.60
N PHE A 37 -4.73 -2.88 10.45
CA PHE A 37 -4.64 -4.32 10.29
C PHE A 37 -3.59 -4.66 9.24
N GLY A 38 -2.69 -5.59 9.57
CA GLY A 38 -1.71 -6.12 8.64
C GLY A 38 -1.59 -7.63 8.80
N ALA A 39 -1.60 -8.36 7.67
CA ALA A 39 -1.51 -9.81 7.70
C ALA A 39 -0.91 -10.39 6.43
N MET A 40 -0.03 -11.35 6.59
CA MET A 40 0.40 -12.22 5.50
C MET A 40 -0.73 -13.18 5.14
N VAL A 41 -1.02 -13.31 3.85
CA VAL A 41 -2.20 -14.06 3.39
C VAL A 41 -1.90 -15.54 3.28
N GLY A 42 -2.46 -16.33 4.18
CA GLY A 42 -2.31 -17.78 4.22
C GLY A 42 -2.75 -18.45 2.90
N GLY A 43 -1.91 -19.33 2.40
CA GLY A 43 -2.12 -20.00 1.12
C GLY A 43 -1.50 -19.26 -0.07
N HIS A 44 -1.06 -18.01 0.08
CA HIS A 44 -0.41 -17.20 -0.95
C HIS A 44 0.99 -16.76 -0.52
N PHE A 45 1.16 -16.27 0.70
CA PHE A 45 2.47 -15.95 1.27
C PHE A 45 3.37 -17.19 1.33
N GLY A 46 4.64 -17.03 0.96
CA GLY A 46 5.66 -18.10 1.01
C GLY A 46 5.55 -19.17 -0.06
N LYS A 47 4.48 -19.19 -0.89
CA LYS A 47 4.34 -20.19 -1.97
C LYS A 47 4.96 -19.76 -3.30
N MET A 48 5.10 -18.47 -3.51
CA MET A 48 5.67 -17.87 -4.72
C MET A 48 6.59 -16.72 -4.32
N PRO A 49 7.61 -16.40 -5.12
CA PRO A 49 8.39 -15.21 -4.88
C PRO A 49 7.49 -13.98 -4.73
N LEU A 50 7.69 -13.26 -3.64
CA LEU A 50 7.07 -11.99 -3.42
C LEU A 50 7.76 -10.95 -4.30
N PHE A 51 6.98 -10.06 -4.91
CA PHE A 51 7.49 -8.82 -5.44
C PHE A 51 8.51 -8.95 -6.58
N SER A 52 8.22 -9.76 -7.57
CA SER A 52 8.88 -9.52 -8.83
C SER A 52 8.17 -8.34 -9.49
N ASP A 53 8.79 -7.19 -9.50
CA ASP A 53 8.49 -6.19 -10.50
C ASP A 53 8.57 -6.88 -11.87
N PRO A 54 7.49 -6.92 -12.68
CA PRO A 54 7.55 -7.52 -14.01
C PRO A 54 8.59 -6.83 -14.92
N THR A 55 9.04 -5.63 -14.57
CA THR A 55 10.12 -4.92 -15.26
C THR A 55 11.50 -5.24 -14.71
N ALA A 56 11.60 -5.87 -13.52
CA ALA A 56 12.88 -6.28 -12.96
C ALA A 56 13.45 -7.44 -13.79
N ASN A 57 14.66 -7.28 -14.30
CA ASN A 57 15.40 -8.36 -14.94
C ASN A 57 15.59 -9.47 -13.89
N PRO A 58 15.09 -10.71 -14.12
CA PRO A 58 15.23 -11.82 -13.18
C PRO A 58 16.68 -12.21 -12.90
N ASN A 59 17.63 -11.74 -13.72
CA ASN A 59 19.07 -11.94 -13.56
C ASN A 59 19.78 -10.72 -12.92
N ASP A 60 19.02 -9.72 -12.46
CA ASP A 60 19.60 -8.55 -11.80
C ASP A 60 19.92 -8.86 -10.34
N PHE A 61 21.21 -8.83 -10.00
CA PHE A 61 21.73 -9.02 -8.65
C PHE A 61 21.03 -8.12 -7.60
N TRP A 62 20.75 -6.87 -7.94
CA TRP A 62 20.12 -5.92 -7.03
C TRP A 62 18.66 -6.28 -6.73
N SER A 63 17.93 -6.75 -7.74
CA SER A 63 16.56 -7.23 -7.58
C SER A 63 16.52 -8.47 -6.69
N GLU A 64 17.48 -9.40 -6.84
CA GLU A 64 17.60 -10.58 -5.99
C GLU A 64 17.93 -10.20 -4.53
N GLN A 65 18.87 -9.26 -4.32
CA GLN A 65 19.22 -8.78 -2.99
C GLN A 65 18.05 -8.06 -2.30
N SER A 66 17.29 -7.27 -3.03
CA SER A 66 16.09 -6.61 -2.51
C SER A 66 15.03 -7.62 -2.10
N ALA A 67 14.79 -8.65 -2.91
CA ALA A 67 13.86 -9.72 -2.58
C ALA A 67 14.28 -10.50 -1.32
N LYS A 68 15.58 -10.79 -1.18
CA LYS A 68 16.12 -11.47 0.02
C LYS A 68 15.98 -10.64 1.29
N ARG A 69 16.28 -9.32 1.20
CA ARG A 69 16.11 -8.40 2.34
C ARG A 69 14.66 -8.32 2.78
N ARG A 70 13.74 -8.26 1.84
CA ARG A 70 12.31 -8.19 2.09
C ARG A 70 11.78 -9.50 2.70
N ALA A 71 12.20 -10.65 2.17
CA ALA A 71 11.87 -11.95 2.75
C ALA A 71 12.32 -12.04 4.22
N LYS A 72 13.57 -11.65 4.50
CA LYS A 72 14.09 -11.59 5.87
C LYS A 72 13.26 -10.65 6.77
N HIS A 73 12.88 -9.49 6.27
CA HIS A 73 12.05 -8.55 7.02
C HIS A 73 10.69 -9.17 7.41
N TYR A 74 10.06 -9.90 6.50
CA TYR A 74 8.83 -10.63 6.80
C TYR A 74 9.02 -11.73 7.85
N ASP A 75 10.14 -12.47 7.76
CA ASP A 75 10.48 -13.50 8.76
C ASP A 75 10.66 -12.84 10.15
N ASP A 76 11.41 -11.74 10.22
CA ASP A 76 11.61 -10.97 11.45
C ASP A 76 10.27 -10.48 12.05
N MET A 77 9.34 -9.95 11.20
CA MET A 77 8.01 -9.50 11.64
C MET A 77 7.12 -10.65 12.16
N LEU A 78 7.23 -11.83 11.57
CA LEU A 78 6.53 -13.03 12.07
C LEU A 78 7.09 -13.49 13.40
N GLU A 79 8.42 -13.51 13.54
CA GLU A 79 9.10 -13.96 14.78
C GLU A 79 8.81 -13.01 15.95
N CYS A 80 8.79 -11.70 15.73
CA CYS A 80 8.48 -10.72 16.79
C CYS A 80 6.98 -10.49 17.02
N GLY A 81 6.10 -11.06 16.18
CA GLY A 81 4.65 -10.96 16.31
C GLY A 81 4.05 -9.65 15.78
N GLU A 82 4.80 -8.85 15.05
CA GLU A 82 4.29 -7.65 14.36
C GLU A 82 3.35 -8.00 13.21
N ARG A 83 3.51 -9.19 12.65
CA ARG A 83 2.63 -9.76 11.63
C ARG A 83 2.15 -11.14 12.03
N SER A 84 0.99 -11.49 11.52
CA SER A 84 0.44 -12.84 11.63
C SER A 84 0.00 -13.35 10.26
N ILE A 85 -0.12 -14.66 10.12
CA ILE A 85 -0.71 -15.25 8.93
C ILE A 85 -2.22 -15.31 9.11
N SER A 86 -2.96 -14.70 8.20
CA SER A 86 -4.43 -14.71 8.19
C SER A 86 -4.98 -15.32 6.90
N THR A 87 -6.15 -15.94 6.99
CA THR A 87 -6.86 -16.41 5.80
C THR A 87 -7.65 -15.28 5.16
N PRO A 88 -7.95 -15.33 3.84
CA PRO A 88 -8.85 -14.37 3.21
C PRO A 88 -10.21 -14.25 3.92
N ALA A 89 -10.72 -15.35 4.49
CA ALA A 89 -11.97 -15.35 5.25
C ALA A 89 -11.89 -14.52 6.54
N LEU A 90 -10.75 -14.56 7.25
CA LEU A 90 -10.55 -13.74 8.46
C LEU A 90 -10.35 -12.25 8.09
N ILE A 91 -9.63 -11.97 6.99
CA ILE A 91 -9.51 -10.61 6.46
C ILE A 91 -10.89 -10.05 6.12
N ASN A 92 -11.73 -10.83 5.43
CA ASN A 92 -13.09 -10.43 5.09
C ASN A 92 -13.95 -10.15 6.33
N LYS A 93 -13.85 -10.96 7.38
CA LYS A 93 -14.54 -10.70 8.65
C LYS A 93 -14.13 -9.37 9.27
N TRP A 94 -12.83 -9.06 9.23
CA TRP A 94 -12.33 -7.77 9.70
C TRP A 94 -12.90 -6.63 8.84
N LEU A 95 -12.86 -6.74 7.51
CA LEU A 95 -13.41 -5.75 6.58
C LEU A 95 -14.91 -5.53 6.79
N GLU A 96 -15.70 -6.60 6.96
CA GLU A 96 -17.14 -6.53 7.25
C GLU A 96 -17.41 -5.79 8.57
N ARG A 97 -16.64 -6.11 9.61
CA ARG A 97 -16.76 -5.44 10.91
C ARG A 97 -16.50 -3.94 10.78
N VAL A 98 -15.37 -3.55 10.17
CA VAL A 98 -15.01 -2.13 10.06
C VAL A 98 -15.94 -1.37 9.12
N CYS A 99 -16.45 -2.02 8.07
CA CYS A 99 -17.48 -1.45 7.21
C CYS A 99 -18.75 -1.11 8.01
N GLY A 100 -19.23 -2.05 8.83
CA GLY A 100 -20.41 -1.85 9.67
C GLY A 100 -20.23 -0.83 10.80
N GLN A 101 -19.03 -0.73 11.36
CA GLN A 101 -18.73 0.17 12.48
C GLN A 101 -18.44 1.61 12.05
N HIS A 102 -17.75 1.80 10.94
CA HIS A 102 -17.17 3.10 10.57
C HIS A 102 -17.75 3.66 9.26
N ASP A 103 -18.37 2.83 8.41
CA ASP A 103 -18.85 3.22 7.06
C ASP A 103 -17.78 4.07 6.32
N PRO A 104 -16.53 3.57 6.21
CA PRO A 104 -15.43 4.37 5.69
C PRO A 104 -15.47 4.50 4.18
N VAL A 105 -14.89 5.57 3.66
CA VAL A 105 -14.58 5.69 2.24
C VAL A 105 -13.32 4.89 1.94
N LEU A 106 -13.43 3.86 1.08
CA LEU A 106 -12.30 3.03 0.67
C LEU A 106 -11.37 3.80 -0.28
N THR A 107 -10.07 3.73 -0.03
CA THR A 107 -9.05 4.25 -0.94
C THR A 107 -7.79 3.38 -0.94
N ALA A 108 -6.99 3.53 -1.96
CA ALA A 108 -5.65 2.96 -2.12
C ALA A 108 -4.86 3.79 -3.13
N TYR A 109 -3.53 3.71 -3.08
CA TYR A 109 -2.70 4.33 -4.10
C TYR A 109 -2.70 3.45 -5.36
N ASN A 110 -3.50 3.84 -6.38
CA ASN A 110 -3.89 3.02 -7.54
C ASN A 110 -4.90 1.91 -7.20
N ILE A 111 -6.01 2.27 -6.59
CA ILE A 111 -7.07 1.37 -6.09
C ILE A 111 -7.51 0.26 -7.08
N ALA A 112 -7.39 0.48 -8.38
CA ALA A 112 -7.74 -0.54 -9.38
C ALA A 112 -6.82 -1.77 -9.30
N PHE A 113 -5.55 -1.55 -8.95
CA PHE A 113 -4.57 -2.61 -8.75
C PHE A 113 -4.96 -3.46 -7.53
N ASP A 114 -5.09 -2.85 -6.36
CA ASP A 114 -5.41 -3.54 -5.10
C ASP A 114 -6.75 -4.26 -5.17
N PHE A 115 -7.75 -3.61 -5.76
CA PHE A 115 -9.06 -4.20 -5.96
C PHE A 115 -9.00 -5.47 -6.82
N GLY A 116 -8.20 -5.45 -7.89
CA GLY A 116 -7.97 -6.61 -8.75
C GLY A 116 -7.28 -7.75 -8.02
N LYS A 117 -6.21 -7.46 -7.25
CA LYS A 117 -5.44 -8.45 -6.50
C LYS A 117 -6.25 -9.07 -5.36
N CYS A 118 -6.97 -8.24 -4.61
CA CYS A 118 -7.89 -8.68 -3.56
C CYS A 118 -8.96 -9.63 -4.12
N ARG A 119 -9.56 -9.30 -5.27
CA ARG A 119 -10.53 -10.18 -5.93
C ARG A 119 -9.93 -11.53 -6.30
N ASN A 120 -8.70 -11.57 -6.84
CA ASN A 120 -8.01 -12.81 -7.20
C ASN A 120 -7.67 -13.68 -5.97
N THR A 121 -7.71 -13.10 -4.78
CA THR A 121 -7.38 -13.73 -3.50
C THR A 121 -8.63 -14.00 -2.65
N ASN A 122 -9.83 -13.73 -3.17
CA ASN A 122 -11.09 -13.80 -2.43
C ASN A 122 -11.17 -12.84 -1.22
N ILE A 123 -10.45 -11.72 -1.28
CA ILE A 123 -10.60 -10.59 -0.35
C ILE A 123 -11.61 -9.61 -0.95
N ASN A 124 -12.69 -9.33 -0.23
CA ASN A 124 -13.85 -8.61 -0.76
C ASN A 124 -13.84 -7.13 -0.40
N LEU A 125 -13.19 -6.29 -1.20
CA LEU A 125 -13.29 -4.84 -1.08
C LEU A 125 -14.59 -4.25 -1.66
N GLY A 126 -15.43 -5.08 -2.30
CA GLY A 126 -16.69 -4.64 -2.93
C GLY A 126 -17.79 -4.27 -1.93
N ILE A 127 -17.62 -4.56 -0.65
CA ILE A 127 -18.59 -4.23 0.41
C ILE A 127 -18.66 -2.74 0.74
N PHE A 128 -17.62 -1.97 0.39
CA PHE A 128 -17.57 -0.53 0.66
C PHE A 128 -18.34 0.26 -0.40
N GLY A 129 -19.35 1.01 0.03
CA GLY A 129 -20.26 1.75 -0.85
C GLY A 129 -19.62 2.96 -1.53
N SER A 130 -18.63 3.57 -0.89
CA SER A 130 -17.91 4.75 -1.40
C SER A 130 -16.42 4.45 -1.55
N ARG A 131 -15.83 4.88 -2.67
CA ARG A 131 -14.40 4.69 -2.93
C ARG A 131 -13.84 5.74 -3.89
N PHE A 132 -12.54 6.02 -3.77
CA PHE A 132 -11.79 6.83 -4.74
C PHE A 132 -10.35 6.32 -4.87
N CYS A 133 -9.65 6.78 -5.90
CA CYS A 133 -8.24 6.46 -6.12
C CYS A 133 -7.38 7.59 -5.54
N LEU A 134 -6.58 7.28 -4.51
CA LEU A 134 -5.72 8.25 -3.83
C LEU A 134 -4.70 8.85 -4.80
N MET A 135 -4.05 8.02 -5.62
CA MET A 135 -3.11 8.48 -6.64
C MET A 135 -3.72 9.53 -7.59
N LYS A 136 -4.97 9.31 -8.05
CA LYS A 136 -5.64 10.28 -8.93
C LYS A 136 -5.98 11.57 -8.21
N ALA A 137 -6.40 11.49 -6.95
CA ALA A 137 -6.68 12.64 -6.12
C ALA A 137 -5.39 13.44 -5.85
N ALA A 138 -4.31 12.76 -5.44
CA ALA A 138 -3.00 13.35 -5.21
C ALA A 138 -2.45 14.05 -6.47
N LYS A 139 -2.46 13.36 -7.61
CA LYS A 139 -2.03 13.95 -8.89
C LYS A 139 -2.77 15.24 -9.22
N ARG A 140 -4.09 15.25 -9.05
CA ARG A 140 -4.92 16.41 -9.35
C ARG A 140 -4.63 17.59 -8.40
N HIS A 141 -4.27 17.31 -7.16
CA HIS A 141 -4.11 18.32 -6.12
C HIS A 141 -2.68 18.87 -6.03
N PHE A 142 -1.69 17.99 -6.12
CA PHE A 142 -0.28 18.33 -5.84
C PHE A 142 0.58 18.51 -7.08
N VAL A 143 0.27 17.86 -8.23
CA VAL A 143 1.14 17.96 -9.41
C VAL A 143 0.93 19.33 -10.08
N ASN A 144 1.83 20.25 -9.72
CA ASN A 144 1.93 21.62 -10.21
C ASN A 144 3.40 21.96 -10.50
N GLU A 145 3.73 23.20 -10.79
CA GLU A 145 5.10 23.65 -11.07
C GLU A 145 6.02 23.42 -9.87
N ASP A 146 5.59 23.67 -8.64
CA ASP A 146 6.38 23.48 -7.42
C ASP A 146 6.74 22.00 -7.22
N TYR A 147 5.76 21.10 -7.45
CA TYR A 147 6.01 19.65 -7.40
C TYR A 147 6.98 19.19 -8.48
N MET A 148 6.84 19.72 -9.69
CA MET A 148 7.77 19.41 -10.79
C MET A 148 9.19 19.85 -10.46
N GLN A 149 9.36 21.04 -9.91
CA GLN A 149 10.65 21.55 -9.46
C GLN A 149 11.25 20.70 -8.35
N PHE A 150 10.45 20.35 -7.32
CA PHE A 150 10.83 19.41 -6.26
C PHE A 150 11.36 18.10 -6.84
N CYS A 151 10.66 17.49 -7.80
CA CYS A 151 11.11 16.24 -8.43
C CYS A 151 12.44 16.39 -9.16
N VAL A 152 12.66 17.49 -9.85
CA VAL A 152 13.94 17.78 -10.53
C VAL A 152 15.08 17.92 -9.50
N GLU A 153 14.87 18.73 -8.47
CA GLU A 153 15.88 19.03 -7.45
C GLU A 153 16.27 17.79 -6.62
N ASN A 154 15.33 16.85 -6.42
CA ASN A 154 15.53 15.66 -5.60
C ASN A 154 15.74 14.37 -6.44
N GLY A 155 15.95 14.50 -7.75
CA GLY A 155 16.20 13.34 -8.62
C GLY A 155 15.03 12.36 -8.73
N ARG A 156 13.81 12.81 -8.42
CA ARG A 156 12.57 11.99 -8.44
C ARG A 156 11.89 12.06 -9.81
N LEU A 157 12.64 11.70 -10.84
CA LEU A 157 12.16 11.66 -12.22
C LEU A 157 11.99 10.21 -12.70
N THR A 158 11.01 10.00 -13.57
CA THR A 158 10.88 8.73 -14.30
C THR A 158 12.03 8.57 -15.31
N PRO A 159 12.30 7.37 -15.84
CA PRO A 159 13.29 7.18 -16.90
C PRO A 159 13.04 8.05 -18.15
N THR A 160 11.82 8.52 -18.36
CA THR A 160 11.45 9.41 -19.46
C THR A 160 11.53 10.90 -19.10
N GLY A 161 12.06 11.24 -17.91
CA GLY A 161 12.27 12.62 -17.47
C GLY A 161 11.00 13.32 -16.92
N LEU A 162 9.91 12.60 -16.71
CA LEU A 162 8.71 13.14 -16.08
C LEU A 162 8.81 13.06 -14.55
N ALA A 163 8.13 13.94 -13.83
CA ALA A 163 8.05 13.87 -12.37
C ALA A 163 7.49 12.51 -11.92
N SER A 164 8.16 11.88 -10.96
CA SER A 164 7.65 10.67 -10.32
C SER A 164 6.36 10.99 -9.57
N THR A 165 5.39 10.10 -9.66
CA THR A 165 4.13 10.22 -8.94
C THR A 165 3.85 8.94 -8.13
N THR A 166 4.91 8.31 -7.59
CA THR A 166 4.82 7.23 -6.61
C THR A 166 4.31 7.75 -5.27
N ALA A 167 3.78 6.88 -4.42
CA ALA A 167 3.33 7.25 -3.07
C ALA A 167 4.47 7.88 -2.27
N ASP A 168 5.67 7.27 -2.30
CA ASP A 168 6.88 7.81 -1.68
C ASP A 168 7.20 9.24 -2.13
N SER A 169 7.21 9.51 -3.45
CA SER A 169 7.50 10.85 -3.96
C SER A 169 6.46 11.89 -3.52
N MET A 170 5.19 11.52 -3.50
CA MET A 170 4.11 12.40 -3.06
C MET A 170 4.19 12.67 -1.55
N ALA A 171 4.34 11.63 -0.75
CA ALA A 171 4.44 11.76 0.70
C ALA A 171 5.67 12.59 1.12
N THR A 172 6.84 12.34 0.51
CA THR A 172 8.05 13.14 0.74
C THR A 172 7.82 14.63 0.42
N TYR A 173 7.15 14.93 -0.69
CA TYR A 173 6.82 16.31 -1.04
C TYR A 173 5.90 16.96 -0.01
N ILE A 174 4.87 16.26 0.45
CA ILE A 174 3.89 16.77 1.43
C ILE A 174 4.55 17.04 2.78
N VAL A 175 5.40 16.12 3.23
CA VAL A 175 6.12 16.26 4.52
C VAL A 175 7.23 17.31 4.45
N GLY A 176 7.80 17.54 3.26
CA GLY A 176 8.92 18.45 3.04
C GLY A 176 10.27 17.93 3.52
N ASN A 177 10.36 16.66 3.90
CA ASN A 177 11.59 15.99 4.33
C ASN A 177 11.63 14.57 3.77
N GLU A 178 12.83 14.02 3.61
CA GLU A 178 13.00 12.61 3.25
C GLU A 178 12.33 11.72 4.31
N LEU A 179 11.52 10.78 3.83
CA LEU A 179 10.95 9.72 4.65
C LEU A 179 11.94 8.57 4.81
N ALA A 180 11.71 7.72 5.79
CA ALA A 180 12.42 6.46 5.89
C ALA A 180 12.26 5.68 4.56
N PRO A 181 13.27 4.88 4.14
CA PRO A 181 13.13 4.08 2.94
C PRO A 181 11.89 3.19 2.99
N ASP A 182 11.11 3.20 1.91
CA ASP A 182 9.92 2.37 1.74
C ASP A 182 10.24 0.88 1.97
N PRO A 183 9.67 0.23 2.99
CA PRO A 183 9.93 -1.17 3.30
C PRO A 183 9.27 -2.11 2.30
N HIS A 184 8.33 -1.62 1.49
CA HIS A 184 7.48 -2.42 0.61
C HIS A 184 6.77 -3.53 1.38
N THR A 185 6.06 -3.13 2.42
CA THR A 185 5.18 -3.98 3.23
C THR A 185 3.84 -3.30 3.39
N ALA A 186 2.77 -4.03 3.11
CA ALA A 186 1.45 -3.44 2.84
C ALA A 186 0.91 -2.53 3.97
N LEU A 187 1.09 -2.90 5.24
CA LEU A 187 0.59 -2.05 6.34
C LEU A 187 1.43 -0.78 6.51
N GLU A 188 2.74 -0.89 6.42
CA GLU A 188 3.65 0.25 6.54
C GLU A 188 3.44 1.22 5.39
N ASP A 189 3.27 0.72 4.16
CA ASP A 189 3.02 1.55 2.99
C ASP A 189 1.69 2.30 3.12
N ALA A 190 0.62 1.60 3.53
CA ALA A 190 -0.66 2.23 3.80
C ALA A 190 -0.59 3.28 4.93
N ARG A 191 0.18 3.01 5.99
CA ARG A 191 0.26 3.86 7.19
C ARG A 191 1.23 5.02 7.06
N ASP A 192 2.44 4.75 6.54
CA ASP A 192 3.57 5.66 6.64
C ASP A 192 3.76 6.50 5.36
N TYR A 193 3.10 6.12 4.25
CA TYR A 193 3.13 6.83 2.99
C TYR A 193 1.74 7.25 2.51
N GLU A 194 0.82 6.31 2.30
CA GLU A 194 -0.48 6.62 1.73
C GLU A 194 -1.38 7.44 2.68
N ALA A 195 -1.29 7.20 3.99
CA ALA A 195 -2.03 7.95 5.00
C ALA A 195 -1.56 9.42 5.15
N ILE A 196 -0.39 9.76 4.63
CA ILE A 196 0.13 11.14 4.59
C ILE A 196 -0.53 11.94 3.44
N ILE A 197 -0.87 11.28 2.35
CA ILE A 197 -1.42 11.86 1.12
C ILE A 197 -2.92 12.17 1.29
#